data_2a0e1b3ace5837b096a5173cf890c5a9
#
_entry.id   2a0e1b3ace5837b096a5173cf890c5a9
#
_cell.length_a   1.000
_cell.length_b   1.000
_cell.length_c   1.000
_cell.angle_alpha   90.00
_cell.angle_beta   90.00
_cell.angle_gamma   90.00
#
_symmetry.space_group_name_H-M   'P 1'
#
loop_
_entity.id
_entity.type
_entity.pdbx_description
1 polymer ?
#
loop_
_entity_poly.entity_id
_entity_poly.type
_entity_poly.pdbx_seq_one_letter_code
_entity_poly.pdbx_strand_id
1 'polypeptide(L)'
;MEKTKLDKRTCAIDGCDNEHEAKGLCSKHYQQHKASLKPPKHTKECEFCGASFGTNYSAQTCCGSAECKRIRANRYTREYIQANGSSRRYYWPRECGICGKQYQATHKTGKHCPDCKGEAMVAARFPENLPIYKAIRAGTPRDVLDAILGRCTVTADGCWEWQGTRNSAGYGHVSTGRVEGRAYELVHRVTYEYATGVEPTGMTVHHKCANATCCNPEHLQLASHQENIAEMQARLTYEAQIAELRKALAKHEPNHPLLR
;
A
#
# COMPACT_ATOMS: atom_id res chain seq x y z
N MET A 1 -37.59 -42.45 0.63
CA MET A 1 -37.33 -42.01 2.00
C MET A 1 -36.10 -41.07 1.96
N GLU A 2 -36.34 -39.78 1.77
CA GLU A 2 -35.31 -38.74 1.78
C GLU A 2 -34.84 -38.53 3.22
N LYS A 3 -33.54 -38.72 3.47
CA LYS A 3 -32.89 -38.34 4.73
C LYS A 3 -32.82 -36.82 4.76
N THR A 4 -33.67 -36.20 5.57
CA THR A 4 -33.60 -34.77 5.92
C THR A 4 -32.20 -34.43 6.41
N LYS A 5 -31.53 -33.52 5.70
CA LYS A 5 -30.26 -32.91 6.16
C LYS A 5 -30.49 -32.25 7.52
N LEU A 6 -29.83 -32.75 8.56
CA LEU A 6 -29.77 -32.07 9.83
C LEU A 6 -29.19 -30.65 9.60
N ASP A 7 -29.95 -29.68 10.05
CA ASP A 7 -29.58 -28.27 10.05
C ASP A 7 -28.31 -28.09 10.92
N LYS A 8 -27.17 -27.79 10.28
CA LYS A 8 -25.89 -27.61 10.97
C LYS A 8 -25.93 -26.27 11.68
N ARG A 9 -26.13 -26.28 12.98
CA ARG A 9 -26.13 -25.08 13.82
C ARG A 9 -24.72 -24.49 13.89
N THR A 10 -24.61 -23.18 13.70
CA THR A 10 -23.37 -22.44 13.88
C THR A 10 -23.07 -22.15 15.35
N CYS A 11 -21.84 -21.78 15.66
CA CYS A 11 -21.40 -21.39 16.99
C CYS A 11 -22.20 -20.16 17.51
N ALA A 12 -22.62 -20.19 18.77
CA ALA A 12 -23.40 -19.12 19.38
C ALA A 12 -22.59 -17.84 19.72
N ILE A 13 -21.29 -17.83 19.42
CA ILE A 13 -20.44 -16.65 19.61
C ILE A 13 -20.56 -15.75 18.37
N ASP A 14 -20.91 -14.48 18.58
CA ASP A 14 -21.05 -13.50 17.51
C ASP A 14 -19.77 -13.39 16.67
N GLY A 15 -19.94 -13.45 15.35
CA GLY A 15 -18.84 -13.41 14.39
C GLY A 15 -18.06 -14.72 14.24
N CYS A 16 -18.62 -15.85 14.71
CA CYS A 16 -18.03 -17.18 14.54
C CYS A 16 -18.88 -18.07 13.63
N ASP A 17 -18.41 -18.35 12.43
CA ASP A 17 -19.11 -19.16 11.41
C ASP A 17 -18.79 -20.67 11.51
N ASN A 18 -18.04 -21.11 12.54
CA ASN A 18 -17.69 -22.51 12.70
C ASN A 18 -18.91 -23.36 13.15
N GLU A 19 -18.95 -24.61 12.69
CA GLU A 19 -19.99 -25.56 13.08
C GLU A 19 -19.99 -25.80 14.60
N HIS A 20 -21.17 -25.90 15.17
CA HIS A 20 -21.39 -26.26 16.58
C HIS A 20 -20.93 -27.71 16.86
N GLU A 21 -20.18 -27.90 17.93
CA GLU A 21 -19.75 -29.21 18.41
C GLU A 21 -20.50 -29.59 19.69
N ALA A 22 -20.47 -28.74 20.71
CA ALA A 22 -21.13 -28.98 21.99
C ALA A 22 -21.59 -27.69 22.67
N LYS A 23 -22.73 -27.74 23.39
CA LYS A 23 -23.34 -26.62 24.14
C LYS A 23 -23.52 -25.32 23.33
N GLY A 24 -23.81 -25.42 22.05
CA GLY A 24 -23.96 -24.26 21.18
C GLY A 24 -22.63 -23.64 20.71
N LEU A 25 -21.51 -24.23 21.00
CA LEU A 25 -20.19 -23.70 20.71
C LEU A 25 -19.42 -24.60 19.75
N CYS A 26 -18.60 -24.01 18.88
CA CYS A 26 -17.63 -24.77 18.07
C CYS A 26 -16.52 -25.35 18.95
N SER A 27 -15.72 -26.29 18.43
CA SER A 27 -14.65 -26.96 19.15
C SER A 27 -13.75 -25.99 19.90
N LYS A 28 -13.28 -24.94 19.24
CA LYS A 28 -12.43 -23.88 19.82
C LYS A 28 -13.10 -23.18 21.00
N HIS A 29 -14.32 -22.68 20.84
CA HIS A 29 -15.04 -21.94 21.88
C HIS A 29 -15.51 -22.85 23.02
N TYR A 30 -15.85 -24.11 22.72
CA TYR A 30 -16.15 -25.10 23.73
C TYR A 30 -14.91 -25.44 24.62
N GLN A 31 -13.72 -25.59 24.04
CA GLN A 31 -12.49 -25.79 24.81
C GLN A 31 -12.14 -24.56 25.67
N GLN A 32 -12.34 -23.35 25.16
CA GLN A 32 -12.17 -22.11 25.91
C GLN A 32 -13.14 -22.04 27.11
N HIS A 33 -14.43 -22.33 26.86
CA HIS A 33 -15.45 -22.39 27.90
C HIS A 33 -15.11 -23.47 28.96
N LYS A 34 -14.69 -24.67 28.55
CA LYS A 34 -14.27 -25.72 29.46
C LYS A 34 -13.05 -25.31 30.29
N ALA A 35 -12.12 -24.58 29.72
CA ALA A 35 -10.96 -24.04 30.41
C ALA A 35 -11.34 -22.95 31.42
N SER A 36 -12.33 -22.09 31.12
CA SER A 36 -12.81 -21.03 32.02
C SER A 36 -13.58 -21.55 33.24
N LEU A 37 -14.14 -22.77 33.15
CA LEU A 37 -14.85 -23.41 34.25
C LEU A 37 -13.91 -24.04 35.32
N LYS A 38 -12.61 -24.20 34.99
CA LYS A 38 -11.66 -24.73 35.98
C LYS A 38 -11.22 -23.61 36.93
N PRO A 39 -11.28 -23.80 38.24
CA PRO A 39 -10.77 -22.80 39.16
C PRO A 39 -9.27 -22.58 38.92
N PRO A 40 -8.80 -21.33 39.07
CA PRO A 40 -7.39 -21.01 38.91
C PRO A 40 -6.56 -21.74 39.96
N LYS A 41 -5.37 -22.23 39.62
CA LYS A 41 -4.49 -22.94 40.54
C LYS A 41 -3.89 -22.05 41.62
N HIS A 42 -3.77 -20.76 41.33
CA HIS A 42 -3.18 -19.78 42.23
C HIS A 42 -4.03 -18.51 42.26
N THR A 43 -4.20 -17.91 43.40
CA THR A 43 -4.74 -16.57 43.60
C THR A 43 -3.57 -15.67 43.99
N LYS A 44 -3.38 -14.54 43.28
CA LYS A 44 -2.25 -13.64 43.48
C LYS A 44 -2.72 -12.19 43.45
N GLU A 45 -1.94 -11.33 44.03
CA GLU A 45 -2.11 -9.87 43.88
C GLU A 45 -1.26 -9.35 42.74
N CYS A 46 -1.81 -8.47 41.96
CA CYS A 46 -1.13 -7.84 40.82
C CYS A 46 -0.07 -6.84 41.33
N GLU A 47 1.17 -7.01 40.95
CA GLU A 47 2.28 -6.08 41.30
C GLU A 47 2.06 -4.64 40.85
N PHE A 48 1.16 -4.40 39.90
CA PHE A 48 0.96 -3.08 39.30
C PHE A 48 -0.28 -2.33 39.78
N CYS A 49 -1.35 -3.04 40.18
CA CYS A 49 -2.60 -2.42 40.62
C CYS A 49 -3.11 -2.96 41.96
N GLY A 50 -2.45 -3.91 42.57
CA GLY A 50 -2.87 -4.53 43.83
C GLY A 50 -4.11 -5.44 43.73
N ALA A 51 -4.80 -5.50 42.60
CA ALA A 51 -6.00 -6.29 42.45
C ALA A 51 -5.69 -7.81 42.53
N SER A 52 -6.51 -8.55 43.28
CA SER A 52 -6.43 -10.01 43.33
C SER A 52 -6.88 -10.63 42.02
N PHE A 53 -6.15 -11.62 41.50
CA PHE A 53 -6.50 -12.32 40.25
C PHE A 53 -6.15 -13.80 40.32
N GLY A 54 -6.93 -14.60 39.60
CA GLY A 54 -6.69 -16.04 39.46
C GLY A 54 -5.76 -16.34 38.29
N THR A 55 -4.81 -17.26 38.47
CA THR A 55 -3.89 -17.69 37.40
C THR A 55 -3.52 -19.18 37.51
N ASN A 56 -3.23 -19.76 36.34
CA ASN A 56 -2.70 -21.13 36.28
C ASN A 56 -1.16 -21.18 36.24
N TYR A 57 -0.51 -20.02 36.22
CA TYR A 57 0.93 -19.89 36.08
C TYR A 57 1.57 -19.29 37.33
N SER A 58 2.49 -20.05 37.94
CA SER A 58 3.17 -19.63 39.16
C SER A 58 4.04 -18.38 38.99
N ALA A 59 4.57 -18.14 37.80
CA ALA A 59 5.39 -16.97 37.49
C ALA A 59 4.61 -15.71 37.08
N GLN A 60 3.27 -15.78 36.97
CA GLN A 60 2.48 -14.61 36.55
C GLN A 60 2.33 -13.63 37.73
N THR A 61 2.75 -12.38 37.52
CA THR A 61 2.71 -11.28 38.51
C THR A 61 1.74 -10.16 38.14
N CYS A 62 1.08 -10.26 36.98
CA CYS A 62 0.20 -9.23 36.43
C CYS A 62 -1.20 -9.79 36.16
N CYS A 63 -2.26 -9.07 36.59
CA CYS A 63 -3.67 -9.47 36.41
C CYS A 63 -4.13 -9.60 34.96
N GLY A 64 -3.35 -9.08 34.01
CA GLY A 64 -3.66 -9.18 32.59
C GLY A 64 -4.54 -8.05 32.03
N SER A 65 -4.95 -7.07 32.84
CA SER A 65 -5.60 -5.87 32.33
C SER A 65 -4.71 -5.13 31.33
N ALA A 66 -5.31 -4.41 30.39
CA ALA A 66 -4.57 -3.67 29.35
C ALA A 66 -3.57 -2.67 29.95
N GLU A 67 -3.98 -1.97 31.02
CA GLU A 67 -3.16 -1.00 31.73
C GLU A 67 -1.96 -1.67 32.42
N CYS A 68 -2.18 -2.76 33.18
CA CYS A 68 -1.09 -3.48 33.85
C CYS A 68 -0.13 -4.15 32.87
N LYS A 69 -0.62 -4.64 31.74
CA LYS A 69 0.24 -5.14 30.64
C LYS A 69 1.13 -4.04 30.08
N ARG A 70 0.56 -2.82 29.86
CA ARG A 70 1.32 -1.65 29.38
C ARG A 70 2.39 -1.22 30.39
N ILE A 71 2.04 -1.13 31.68
CA ILE A 71 2.99 -0.75 32.74
C ILE A 71 4.13 -1.78 32.82
N ARG A 72 3.80 -3.08 32.80
CA ARG A 72 4.79 -4.17 32.81
C ARG A 72 5.74 -4.08 31.60
N ALA A 73 5.22 -3.88 30.39
CA ALA A 73 6.02 -3.74 29.19
C ALA A 73 6.97 -2.54 29.25
N ASN A 74 6.47 -1.40 29.73
CA ASN A 74 7.27 -0.18 29.89
C ASN A 74 8.35 -0.35 30.99
N ARG A 75 8.03 -1.02 32.10
CA ARG A 75 9.01 -1.32 33.16
C ARG A 75 10.12 -2.24 32.65
N TYR A 76 9.77 -3.35 31.99
CA TYR A 76 10.74 -4.26 31.39
C TYR A 76 11.66 -3.53 30.38
N THR A 77 11.09 -2.67 29.53
CA THR A 77 11.87 -1.88 28.57
C THR A 77 12.82 -0.92 29.27
N ARG A 78 12.38 -0.25 30.35
CA ARG A 78 13.22 0.67 31.14
C ARG A 78 14.34 -0.09 31.85
N GLU A 79 14.05 -1.21 32.50
CA GLU A 79 15.01 -2.04 33.20
C GLU A 79 16.06 -2.61 32.22
N TYR A 80 15.61 -3.07 31.03
CA TYR A 80 16.48 -3.54 29.96
C TYR A 80 17.40 -2.41 29.46
N ILE A 81 16.85 -1.22 29.24
CA ILE A 81 17.64 -0.04 28.83
C ILE A 81 18.63 0.37 29.92
N GLN A 82 18.22 0.30 31.19
CA GLN A 82 19.07 0.67 32.32
C GLN A 82 20.21 -0.35 32.55
N ALA A 83 19.93 -1.63 32.37
CA ALA A 83 20.91 -2.71 32.52
C ALA A 83 21.88 -2.82 31.33
N ASN A 84 21.38 -2.58 30.09
CA ASN A 84 22.13 -2.81 28.85
C ASN A 84 22.48 -1.52 28.08
N GLY A 85 22.16 -0.37 28.66
CA GLY A 85 22.14 0.90 27.95
C GLY A 85 20.93 0.99 27.02
N SER A 86 20.56 2.20 26.55
CA SER A 86 19.59 2.34 25.47
C SER A 86 19.96 1.34 24.39
N SER A 87 18.95 0.70 23.74
CA SER A 87 19.23 -0.18 22.61
C SER A 87 20.12 0.59 21.63
N ARG A 88 21.42 0.50 21.83
CA ARG A 88 22.40 1.18 20.96
C ARG A 88 22.12 0.55 19.61
N ARG A 89 21.52 1.32 18.72
CA ARG A 89 21.61 0.98 17.32
C ARG A 89 23.09 0.84 17.04
N TYR A 90 23.57 -0.41 16.99
CA TYR A 90 24.94 -0.66 16.61
C TYR A 90 25.10 -0.12 15.21
N TYR A 91 25.94 0.87 15.06
CA TYR A 91 26.29 1.43 13.78
C TYR A 91 27.60 0.80 13.35
N TRP A 92 27.60 0.22 12.18
CA TRP A 92 28.80 -0.35 11.58
C TRP A 92 29.38 0.67 10.61
N PRO A 93 30.64 1.13 10.81
CA PRO A 93 31.29 1.97 9.82
C PRO A 93 31.44 1.18 8.53
N ARG A 94 31.00 1.73 7.43
CA ARG A 94 30.98 1.12 6.09
C ARG A 94 31.31 2.16 5.04
N GLU A 95 31.87 1.67 3.94
CA GLU A 95 31.97 2.41 2.70
C GLU A 95 30.78 2.06 1.79
N CYS A 96 30.20 3.09 1.19
CA CYS A 96 29.08 2.91 0.28
C CYS A 96 29.55 2.32 -1.07
N GLY A 97 29.02 1.18 -1.47
CA GLY A 97 29.39 0.52 -2.73
C GLY A 97 29.01 1.31 -3.99
N ILE A 98 28.28 2.43 -3.89
CA ILE A 98 27.90 3.27 -5.04
C ILE A 98 28.76 4.54 -5.08
N CYS A 99 28.82 5.30 -3.98
CA CYS A 99 29.47 6.62 -3.97
C CYS A 99 30.79 6.65 -3.20
N GLY A 100 31.26 5.54 -2.63
CA GLY A 100 32.50 5.49 -1.84
C GLY A 100 32.45 6.21 -0.49
N LYS A 101 31.36 6.90 -0.15
CA LYS A 101 31.22 7.68 1.08
C LYS A 101 31.19 6.78 2.31
N GLN A 102 31.97 7.13 3.34
CA GLN A 102 31.90 6.47 4.64
C GLN A 102 30.57 6.81 5.32
N TYR A 103 29.89 5.80 5.87
CA TYR A 103 28.63 5.97 6.58
C TYR A 103 28.45 4.96 7.71
N GLN A 104 27.51 5.22 8.59
CA GLN A 104 27.16 4.34 9.70
C GLN A 104 25.97 3.47 9.32
N ALA A 105 26.20 2.20 9.00
CA ALA A 105 25.14 1.26 8.64
C ALA A 105 24.38 0.79 9.89
N THR A 106 23.06 0.72 9.79
CA THR A 106 22.18 0.20 10.87
C THR A 106 22.12 -1.33 10.92
N HIS A 107 22.70 -2.00 9.93
CA HIS A 107 22.78 -3.46 9.83
C HIS A 107 24.17 -3.91 9.37
N LYS A 108 24.62 -5.07 9.86
CA LYS A 108 25.91 -5.68 9.46
C LYS A 108 26.07 -5.89 7.95
N THR A 109 24.95 -6.07 7.25
CA THR A 109 24.93 -6.32 5.80
C THR A 109 24.67 -5.07 4.97
N GLY A 110 24.60 -3.90 5.59
CA GLY A 110 24.40 -2.63 4.87
C GLY A 110 25.50 -2.39 3.84
N LYS A 111 25.15 -2.25 2.56
CA LYS A 111 26.09 -2.03 1.44
C LYS A 111 26.09 -0.60 0.92
N HIS A 112 25.05 0.18 1.23
CA HIS A 112 24.81 1.48 0.64
C HIS A 112 24.43 2.50 1.71
N CYS A 113 24.94 3.74 1.61
CA CYS A 113 24.53 4.83 2.47
C CYS A 113 23.07 5.20 2.29
N PRO A 114 22.43 5.93 3.22
CA PRO A 114 21.04 6.34 3.11
C PRO A 114 20.70 7.01 1.77
N ASP A 115 21.60 7.84 1.26
CA ASP A 115 21.43 8.58 0.00
C ASP A 115 21.40 7.65 -1.22
N CYS A 116 22.24 6.61 -1.24
CA CYS A 116 22.37 5.67 -2.36
C CYS A 116 21.49 4.42 -2.24
N LYS A 117 20.90 4.18 -1.06
CA LYS A 117 20.06 2.99 -0.81
C LYS A 117 18.87 2.90 -1.78
N GLY A 118 18.22 4.02 -2.04
CA GLY A 118 17.11 4.10 -2.99
C GLY A 118 17.55 3.76 -4.41
N GLU A 119 18.66 4.32 -4.86
CA GLU A 119 19.26 4.04 -6.18
C GLU A 119 19.61 2.57 -6.32
N ALA A 120 20.28 1.98 -5.34
CA ALA A 120 20.62 0.56 -5.33
C ALA A 120 19.39 -0.34 -5.41
N MET A 121 18.31 0.02 -4.71
CA MET A 121 17.05 -0.73 -4.74
C MET A 121 16.39 -0.64 -6.13
N VAL A 122 16.35 0.54 -6.74
CA VAL A 122 15.80 0.74 -8.08
C VAL A 122 16.64 -0.02 -9.11
N ALA A 123 17.97 0.10 -9.05
CA ALA A 123 18.88 -0.62 -9.96
C ALA A 123 18.72 -2.15 -9.87
N ALA A 124 18.52 -2.69 -8.68
CA ALA A 124 18.36 -4.14 -8.48
C ALA A 124 16.97 -4.67 -8.89
N ARG A 125 15.93 -3.87 -8.74
CA ARG A 125 14.54 -4.33 -8.88
C ARG A 125 13.86 -3.84 -10.16
N PHE A 126 14.25 -2.65 -10.63
CA PHE A 126 13.69 -1.97 -11.77
C PHE A 126 14.78 -1.20 -12.52
N PRO A 127 15.80 -1.90 -13.08
CA PRO A 127 16.96 -1.26 -13.71
C PRO A 127 16.56 -0.29 -14.81
N GLU A 128 15.48 -0.57 -15.51
CA GLU A 128 14.92 0.26 -16.57
C GLU A 128 14.37 1.61 -16.06
N ASN A 129 14.04 1.75 -14.78
CA ASN A 129 13.59 3.01 -14.17
C ASN A 129 14.74 3.82 -13.59
N LEU A 130 15.96 3.30 -13.59
CA LEU A 130 17.12 3.96 -13.01
C LEU A 130 17.44 5.32 -13.66
N PRO A 131 17.33 5.52 -14.97
CA PRO A 131 17.53 6.83 -15.59
C PRO A 131 16.56 7.88 -15.04
N ILE A 132 15.26 7.55 -14.93
CA ILE A 132 14.23 8.43 -14.37
C ILE A 132 14.52 8.75 -12.92
N TYR A 133 14.86 7.74 -12.11
CA TYR A 133 15.22 7.94 -10.71
C TYR A 133 16.41 8.90 -10.54
N LYS A 134 17.46 8.74 -11.35
CA LYS A 134 18.63 9.62 -11.35
C LYS A 134 18.30 11.05 -11.77
N ALA A 135 17.51 11.21 -12.85
CA ALA A 135 17.08 12.51 -13.33
C ALA A 135 16.25 13.28 -12.27
N ILE A 136 15.31 12.59 -11.60
CA ILE A 136 14.53 13.16 -10.50
C ILE A 136 15.43 13.61 -9.35
N ARG A 137 16.42 12.80 -8.98
CA ARG A 137 17.39 13.13 -7.92
C ARG A 137 18.31 14.30 -8.30
N ALA A 138 18.64 14.46 -9.55
CA ALA A 138 19.39 15.61 -10.06
C ALA A 138 18.54 16.89 -10.11
N GLY A 139 17.21 16.78 -10.16
CA GLY A 139 16.27 17.90 -10.16
C GLY A 139 16.19 18.65 -11.50
N THR A 140 16.67 18.06 -12.60
CA THR A 140 16.68 18.68 -13.93
C THR A 140 15.39 18.36 -14.69
N PRO A 141 14.44 19.29 -14.87
CA PRO A 141 13.12 19.01 -15.48
C PRO A 141 13.23 18.32 -16.84
N ARG A 142 14.12 18.82 -17.70
CA ARG A 142 14.30 18.27 -19.05
C ARG A 142 14.75 16.82 -19.01
N ASP A 143 15.74 16.49 -18.19
CA ASP A 143 16.26 15.13 -18.11
C ASP A 143 15.21 14.15 -17.58
N VAL A 144 14.31 14.61 -16.68
CA VAL A 144 13.19 13.80 -16.20
C VAL A 144 12.20 13.51 -17.32
N LEU A 145 11.82 14.54 -18.09
CA LEU A 145 10.89 14.38 -19.21
C LEU A 145 11.48 13.48 -20.31
N ASP A 146 12.75 13.69 -20.67
CA ASP A 146 13.46 12.88 -21.66
C ASP A 146 13.58 11.41 -21.20
N ALA A 147 13.89 11.17 -19.93
CA ALA A 147 13.97 9.83 -19.37
C ALA A 147 12.60 9.12 -19.32
N ILE A 148 11.51 9.86 -19.06
CA ILE A 148 10.15 9.31 -19.11
C ILE A 148 9.75 9.03 -20.56
N LEU A 149 9.98 9.96 -21.48
CA LEU A 149 9.69 9.78 -22.91
C LEU A 149 10.43 8.56 -23.49
N GLY A 150 11.69 8.36 -23.09
CA GLY A 150 12.48 7.18 -23.48
C GLY A 150 11.89 5.83 -23.01
N ARG A 151 10.88 5.86 -22.14
CA ARG A 151 10.12 4.69 -21.67
C ARG A 151 8.69 4.65 -22.22
N CYS A 152 8.37 5.50 -23.17
CA CYS A 152 7.03 5.58 -23.76
C CYS A 152 7.08 5.22 -25.25
N THR A 153 5.96 4.70 -25.76
CA THR A 153 5.68 4.64 -27.18
C THR A 153 4.84 5.86 -27.56
N VAL A 154 5.27 6.60 -28.56
CA VAL A 154 4.50 7.76 -29.04
C VAL A 154 3.51 7.27 -30.10
N THR A 155 2.22 7.52 -29.88
CA THR A 155 1.15 7.16 -30.81
C THR A 155 0.94 8.25 -31.87
N ALA A 156 0.18 7.95 -32.92
CA ALA A 156 -0.18 8.93 -33.98
C ALA A 156 -0.91 10.16 -33.42
N ASP A 157 -1.69 9.98 -32.32
CA ASP A 157 -2.42 11.04 -31.64
C ASP A 157 -1.55 11.82 -30.62
N GLY A 158 -0.24 11.58 -30.62
CA GLY A 158 0.71 12.25 -29.74
C GLY A 158 0.71 11.75 -28.29
N CYS A 159 0.02 10.68 -27.94
CA CYS A 159 0.12 10.11 -26.60
C CYS A 159 1.50 9.49 -26.35
N TRP A 160 2.07 9.74 -25.18
CA TRP A 160 3.25 9.04 -24.68
C TRP A 160 2.80 7.85 -23.85
N GLU A 161 2.61 6.71 -24.45
CA GLU A 161 2.12 5.51 -23.75
C GLU A 161 3.21 4.84 -22.93
N TRP A 162 3.06 4.88 -21.63
CA TRP A 162 3.99 4.28 -20.68
C TRP A 162 4.14 2.76 -20.86
N GLN A 163 5.38 2.31 -21.06
CA GLN A 163 5.72 0.89 -21.27
C GLN A 163 6.22 0.20 -20.01
N GLY A 164 6.22 0.85 -18.87
CA GLY A 164 6.60 0.27 -17.58
C GLY A 164 5.43 -0.33 -16.81
N THR A 165 5.66 -0.57 -15.52
CA THR A 165 4.65 -1.12 -14.61
C THR A 165 3.44 -0.19 -14.46
N ARG A 166 2.24 -0.78 -14.35
CA ARG A 166 0.96 -0.09 -14.21
C ARG A 166 0.19 -0.63 -13.01
N ASN A 167 -0.65 0.19 -12.40
CA ASN A 167 -1.59 -0.25 -11.38
C ASN A 167 -2.84 -0.90 -12.01
N SER A 168 -3.76 -1.39 -11.18
CA SER A 168 -5.01 -2.03 -11.63
C SER A 168 -5.95 -1.11 -12.42
N ALA A 169 -5.80 0.22 -12.26
CA ALA A 169 -6.55 1.22 -13.01
C ALA A 169 -5.86 1.64 -14.32
N GLY A 170 -4.75 1.00 -14.70
CA GLY A 170 -4.01 1.26 -15.94
C GLY A 170 -2.98 2.38 -15.86
N TYR A 171 -2.88 3.11 -14.75
CA TYR A 171 -1.92 4.20 -14.61
C TYR A 171 -0.50 3.68 -14.42
N GLY A 172 0.44 4.25 -15.17
CA GLY A 172 1.86 4.02 -15.02
C GLY A 172 2.39 4.51 -13.66
N HIS A 173 3.34 3.78 -13.09
CA HIS A 173 4.04 4.24 -11.88
C HIS A 173 5.55 4.02 -11.96
N VAL A 174 6.29 4.87 -11.25
CA VAL A 174 7.75 4.86 -11.21
C VAL A 174 8.24 5.17 -9.79
N SER A 175 9.35 4.58 -9.40
CA SER A 175 10.01 4.90 -8.12
C SER A 175 10.76 6.22 -8.26
N THR A 176 10.41 7.19 -7.43
CA THR A 176 11.03 8.52 -7.42
C THR A 176 11.98 8.72 -6.24
N GLY A 177 11.74 8.01 -5.14
CA GLY A 177 12.47 8.19 -3.88
C GLY A 177 12.23 9.54 -3.21
N ARG A 178 11.30 10.38 -3.71
CA ARG A 178 11.01 11.72 -3.17
C ARG A 178 10.17 11.68 -1.90
N VAL A 179 9.21 10.78 -1.84
CA VAL A 179 8.24 10.70 -0.74
C VAL A 179 8.62 9.56 0.20
N GLU A 180 8.94 9.89 1.45
CA GLU A 180 9.25 8.90 2.48
C GLU A 180 8.04 7.97 2.69
N GLY A 181 8.30 6.66 2.74
CA GLY A 181 7.26 5.65 2.89
C GLY A 181 6.47 5.31 1.61
N ARG A 182 6.68 6.00 0.49
CA ARG A 182 6.10 5.63 -0.81
C ARG A 182 7.11 4.91 -1.68
N ALA A 183 6.72 3.74 -2.18
CA ALA A 183 7.58 2.97 -3.07
C ALA A 183 7.63 3.55 -4.50
N TYR A 184 6.57 4.25 -4.92
CA TYR A 184 6.41 4.78 -6.28
C TYR A 184 5.39 5.91 -6.34
N GLU A 185 5.45 6.69 -7.42
CA GLU A 185 4.51 7.75 -7.80
C GLU A 185 3.92 7.48 -9.19
N LEU A 186 2.77 8.09 -9.50
CA LEU A 186 2.15 7.97 -10.82
C LEU A 186 2.93 8.78 -11.85
N VAL A 187 3.31 8.15 -12.96
CA VAL A 187 4.19 8.77 -13.97
C VAL A 187 3.61 10.06 -14.53
N HIS A 188 2.32 10.09 -14.90
CA HIS A 188 1.67 11.29 -15.44
C HIS A 188 1.69 12.47 -14.44
N ARG A 189 1.63 12.22 -13.12
CA ARG A 189 1.77 13.28 -12.10
C ARG A 189 3.19 13.83 -12.06
N VAL A 190 4.18 12.95 -12.09
CA VAL A 190 5.60 13.34 -12.19
C VAL A 190 5.84 14.13 -13.46
N THR A 191 5.35 13.67 -14.60
CA THR A 191 5.51 14.37 -15.89
C THR A 191 4.88 15.76 -15.83
N TYR A 192 3.65 15.87 -15.34
CA TYR A 192 2.97 17.15 -15.20
C TYR A 192 3.77 18.13 -14.33
N GLU A 193 4.22 17.70 -13.17
CA GLU A 193 5.00 18.52 -12.24
C GLU A 193 6.28 19.05 -12.88
N TYR A 194 7.06 18.18 -13.51
CA TYR A 194 8.33 18.57 -14.14
C TYR A 194 8.16 19.39 -15.42
N ALA A 195 7.05 19.24 -16.12
CA ALA A 195 6.74 20.05 -17.31
C ALA A 195 6.23 21.45 -16.97
N THR A 196 5.46 21.59 -15.89
CA THR A 196 4.81 22.84 -15.52
C THR A 196 5.47 23.57 -14.35
N GLY A 197 6.30 22.88 -13.57
CA GLY A 197 6.85 23.38 -12.30
C GLY A 197 5.81 23.44 -11.16
N VAL A 198 4.60 22.91 -11.36
CA VAL A 198 3.52 22.94 -10.37
C VAL A 198 3.31 21.55 -9.77
N GLU A 199 3.54 21.41 -8.46
CA GLU A 199 3.24 20.20 -7.73
C GLU A 199 1.72 20.00 -7.61
N PRO A 200 1.15 18.87 -8.10
CA PRO A 200 -0.29 18.65 -8.13
C PRO A 200 -0.86 18.21 -6.75
N THR A 201 -0.49 18.91 -5.68
CA THR A 201 -0.93 18.59 -4.31
C THR A 201 -2.42 18.90 -4.14
N GLY A 202 -3.20 17.91 -3.67
CA GLY A 202 -4.65 18.05 -3.44
C GLY A 202 -5.50 18.13 -4.72
N MET A 203 -4.87 18.10 -5.90
CA MET A 203 -5.54 18.15 -7.21
C MET A 203 -5.37 16.82 -7.96
N THR A 204 -6.26 16.56 -8.90
CA THR A 204 -6.15 15.44 -9.84
C THR A 204 -5.44 15.91 -11.10
N VAL A 205 -4.43 15.15 -11.54
CA VAL A 205 -3.88 15.33 -12.91
C VAL A 205 -4.75 14.48 -13.84
N HIS A 206 -5.53 15.17 -14.67
CA HIS A 206 -6.52 14.58 -15.55
C HIS A 206 -5.96 14.41 -16.98
N HIS A 207 -6.38 13.33 -17.66
CA HIS A 207 -5.99 13.04 -19.04
C HIS A 207 -7.04 13.58 -20.04
N LYS A 208 -6.73 14.67 -20.73
CA LYS A 208 -7.59 15.19 -21.81
C LYS A 208 -7.84 14.17 -22.94
N CYS A 209 -6.86 13.30 -23.19
CA CYS A 209 -6.91 12.26 -24.21
C CYS A 209 -7.63 10.96 -23.79
N ALA A 210 -8.16 10.89 -22.56
CA ALA A 210 -8.80 9.69 -21.99
C ALA A 210 -7.93 8.42 -21.90
N ASN A 211 -6.65 8.50 -22.21
CA ASN A 211 -5.72 7.37 -22.15
C ASN A 211 -4.98 7.37 -20.82
N ALA A 212 -5.34 6.44 -19.92
CA ALA A 212 -4.74 6.32 -18.58
C ALA A 212 -3.23 6.01 -18.60
N THR A 213 -2.71 5.48 -19.70
CA THR A 213 -1.29 5.18 -19.85
C THR A 213 -0.47 6.34 -20.39
N CYS A 214 -1.13 7.40 -20.84
CA CYS A 214 -0.47 8.55 -21.44
C CYS A 214 0.28 9.38 -20.38
N CYS A 215 1.51 9.76 -20.72
CA CYS A 215 2.36 10.63 -19.90
C CYS A 215 2.71 11.94 -20.61
N ASN A 216 2.12 12.23 -21.79
CA ASN A 216 2.42 13.47 -22.52
C ASN A 216 1.91 14.68 -21.71
N PRO A 217 2.77 15.63 -21.31
CA PRO A 217 2.35 16.78 -20.51
C PRO A 217 1.31 17.65 -21.22
N GLU A 218 1.31 17.72 -22.56
CA GLU A 218 0.31 18.44 -23.33
C GLU A 218 -1.09 17.82 -23.26
N HIS A 219 -1.18 16.53 -22.92
CA HIS A 219 -2.43 15.79 -22.73
C HIS A 219 -2.90 15.79 -21.28
N LEU A 220 -2.20 16.47 -20.39
CA LEU A 220 -2.49 16.50 -18.96
C LEU A 220 -2.98 17.88 -18.54
N GLN A 221 -3.86 17.92 -17.54
CA GLN A 221 -4.30 19.14 -16.90
C GLN A 221 -4.63 18.92 -15.43
N LEU A 222 -4.53 19.97 -14.61
CA LEU A 222 -5.09 19.94 -13.26
C LEU A 222 -6.60 20.06 -13.31
N ALA A 223 -7.26 19.23 -12.52
CA ALA A 223 -8.69 19.29 -12.28
C ALA A 223 -8.98 19.04 -10.80
N SER A 224 -10.02 19.63 -10.29
CA SER A 224 -10.56 19.23 -9.00
C SER A 224 -11.13 17.82 -9.09
N HIS A 225 -11.27 17.15 -7.96
CA HIS A 225 -11.90 15.83 -7.92
C HIS A 225 -13.33 15.83 -8.49
N GLN A 226 -14.07 16.91 -8.24
CA GLN A 226 -15.44 17.09 -8.74
C GLN A 226 -15.48 17.25 -10.27
N GLU A 227 -14.62 18.08 -10.83
CA GLU A 227 -14.50 18.26 -12.28
C GLU A 227 -14.10 16.96 -12.98
N ASN A 228 -13.13 16.23 -12.43
CA ASN A 228 -12.70 14.95 -12.97
C ASN A 228 -13.83 13.91 -12.98
N ILE A 229 -14.66 13.85 -11.91
CA ILE A 229 -15.82 12.96 -11.86
C ILE A 229 -16.89 13.40 -12.86
N ALA A 230 -17.21 14.70 -12.94
CA ALA A 230 -18.20 15.22 -13.85
C ALA A 230 -17.85 14.91 -15.31
N GLU A 231 -16.59 15.09 -15.69
CA GLU A 231 -16.12 14.78 -17.04
C GLU A 231 -16.17 13.28 -17.35
N MET A 232 -15.77 12.45 -16.40
CA MET A 232 -15.88 10.98 -16.52
C MET A 232 -17.34 10.56 -16.75
N GLN A 233 -18.29 11.12 -15.99
CA GLN A 233 -19.71 10.82 -16.13
C GLN A 233 -20.26 11.31 -17.47
N ALA A 234 -19.91 12.51 -17.90
CA ALA A 234 -20.30 13.06 -19.22
C ALA A 234 -19.79 12.16 -20.35
N ARG A 235 -18.54 11.71 -20.28
CA ARG A 235 -17.94 10.79 -21.28
C ARG A 235 -18.71 9.49 -21.37
N LEU A 236 -18.98 8.82 -20.23
CA LEU A 236 -19.77 7.58 -20.20
C LEU A 236 -21.17 7.77 -20.81
N THR A 237 -21.80 8.91 -20.56
CA THR A 237 -23.09 9.26 -21.15
C THR A 237 -23.01 9.40 -22.67
N TYR A 238 -21.99 10.13 -23.18
CA TYR A 238 -21.80 10.27 -24.64
C TYR A 238 -21.43 8.94 -25.29
N GLU A 239 -20.60 8.11 -24.69
CA GLU A 239 -20.26 6.77 -25.19
C GLU A 239 -21.50 5.89 -25.31
N ALA A 240 -22.37 5.92 -24.30
CA ALA A 240 -23.64 5.18 -24.33
C ALA A 240 -24.58 5.71 -25.45
N GLN A 241 -24.69 7.04 -25.62
CA GLN A 241 -25.48 7.63 -26.71
C GLN A 241 -24.91 7.26 -28.09
N ILE A 242 -23.59 7.33 -28.26
CA ILE A 242 -22.92 6.92 -29.51
C ILE A 242 -23.18 5.44 -29.80
N ALA A 243 -23.11 4.57 -28.80
CA ALA A 243 -23.40 3.14 -28.96
C ALA A 243 -24.84 2.89 -29.42
N GLU A 244 -25.83 3.59 -28.86
CA GLU A 244 -27.22 3.50 -29.28
C GLU A 244 -27.44 4.07 -30.71
N LEU A 245 -26.82 5.19 -31.05
CA LEU A 245 -26.87 5.75 -32.40
C LEU A 245 -26.24 4.80 -33.44
N ARG A 246 -25.09 4.19 -33.14
CA ARG A 246 -24.45 3.20 -34.00
C ARG A 246 -25.37 1.96 -34.21
N LYS A 247 -26.00 1.50 -33.15
CA LYS A 247 -26.96 0.38 -33.22
C LYS A 247 -28.17 0.72 -34.09
N ALA A 248 -28.69 1.94 -33.97
CA ALA A 248 -29.79 2.40 -34.83
C ALA A 248 -29.34 2.52 -36.29
N LEU A 249 -28.17 3.12 -36.54
CA LEU A 249 -27.60 3.28 -37.88
C LEU A 249 -27.35 1.92 -38.56
N ALA A 250 -26.85 0.95 -37.83
CA ALA A 250 -26.60 -0.41 -38.35
C ALA A 250 -27.87 -1.12 -38.84
N LYS A 251 -29.03 -0.75 -38.28
CA LYS A 251 -30.33 -1.30 -38.74
C LYS A 251 -30.78 -0.72 -40.08
N HIS A 252 -30.43 0.53 -40.35
CA HIS A 252 -30.90 1.24 -41.54
C HIS A 252 -29.84 1.24 -42.66
N GLU A 253 -28.56 1.39 -42.29
CA GLU A 253 -27.43 1.46 -43.20
C GLU A 253 -26.26 0.60 -42.72
N PRO A 254 -26.32 -0.74 -42.83
CA PRO A 254 -25.34 -1.67 -42.27
C PRO A 254 -23.89 -1.43 -42.73
N ASN A 255 -23.68 -0.81 -43.89
CA ASN A 255 -22.37 -0.55 -44.51
C ASN A 255 -21.92 0.91 -44.31
N HIS A 256 -22.59 1.69 -43.47
CA HIS A 256 -22.22 3.09 -43.25
C HIS A 256 -20.77 3.21 -42.70
N PRO A 257 -19.96 4.19 -43.20
CA PRO A 257 -18.56 4.33 -42.82
C PRO A 257 -18.31 4.52 -41.31
N LEU A 258 -19.24 5.14 -40.58
CA LEU A 258 -19.16 5.35 -39.12
C LEU A 258 -19.35 4.06 -38.30
N LEU A 259 -19.65 2.94 -38.91
CA LEU A 259 -19.80 1.64 -38.24
C LEU A 259 -18.51 0.79 -38.29
N ARG A 260 -17.51 1.26 -39.03
CA ARG A 260 -16.19 0.61 -39.17
C ARG A 260 -15.24 0.94 -38.04
#